data_3ad3cb3e5061dca8b944eaf4b3b62a6b
#
_entry.id   3ad3cb3e5061dca8b944eaf4b3b62a6b
#
_cell.length_a   1.000
_cell.length_b   1.000
_cell.length_c   1.000
_cell.angle_alpha   90.00
_cell.angle_beta   90.00
_cell.angle_gamma   90.00
#
_symmetry.space_group_name_H-M   'P 1'
#
loop_
_entity.id
_entity.type
_entity.pdbx_description
1 polymer ?
#
loop_
_entity_poly.entity_id
_entity_poly.type
_entity_poly.pdbx_seq_one_letter_code
_entity_poly.pdbx_strand_id
1 'polypeptide(L)'
;MKLGQLPVKNLMRRPGRTAALVLLTAFLALSVFGGSVVVRSLQSGLESLEARLGADIIVMPATAESKVSFKNMLLQGTTGAFYMDASVLDQVREVEGVAIAAPQTFLASLKADCCAVKVQVIGIDPATDFTVKPWIDQSYSRALGDMDVAVGCNVTADVGEDLRIYDLNTHVVAKLAETGTGLDTAVYCSMDTMKRLLAAAEEKGVSHKITSDTSDLISTVYVRVAEGFDVGKVNNALNGHVRKVTAVRARSMFTDVSDSLTGISRTVTLLIGAVWALAFIILLIGYAMMVNERRREFAVLRLLGASRGGLARLMLAESALCSLAGGLLGVGVAALVVFPFATLIETRLGLPYLTPPAGVILALAAGTVLMTLLIGALASAWSAWRLSRTDAGITLREGA
;
A
#
# COMPACT_ATOMS: atom_id res chain seq x y z
N MET A 1 -49.22 -4.23 -17.60
CA MET A 1 -47.80 -3.82 -17.41
C MET A 1 -47.38 -4.17 -15.99
N LYS A 2 -46.33 -4.95 -15.83
CA LYS A 2 -45.81 -5.30 -14.49
C LYS A 2 -45.20 -4.02 -13.88
N LEU A 3 -45.67 -3.58 -12.72
CA LEU A 3 -45.19 -2.40 -12.00
C LEU A 3 -43.64 -2.35 -11.82
N GLY A 4 -42.98 -3.50 -11.80
CA GLY A 4 -41.53 -3.59 -11.67
C GLY A 4 -40.70 -3.14 -12.90
N GLN A 5 -41.31 -2.93 -14.06
CA GLN A 5 -40.60 -2.47 -15.29
C GLN A 5 -40.68 -0.94 -15.47
N LEU A 6 -41.50 -0.26 -14.68
CA LEU A 6 -41.67 1.19 -14.77
C LEU A 6 -40.38 1.99 -14.45
N PRO A 7 -39.58 1.67 -13.42
CA PRO A 7 -38.36 2.41 -13.12
C PRO A 7 -37.37 2.38 -14.28
N VAL A 8 -37.13 1.23 -14.88
CA VAL A 8 -36.17 1.08 -16.00
C VAL A 8 -36.61 1.86 -17.23
N LYS A 9 -37.90 1.76 -17.62
CA LYS A 9 -38.45 2.52 -18.77
C LYS A 9 -38.41 4.01 -18.55
N ASN A 10 -38.60 4.48 -17.32
CA ASN A 10 -38.51 5.89 -16.98
C ASN A 10 -37.08 6.43 -17.09
N LEU A 11 -36.11 5.68 -16.64
CA LEU A 11 -34.69 6.01 -16.75
C LEU A 11 -34.24 6.10 -18.23
N MET A 12 -34.72 5.20 -19.08
CA MET A 12 -34.40 5.18 -20.50
C MET A 12 -35.05 6.33 -21.30
N ARG A 13 -36.15 6.89 -20.84
CA ARG A 13 -36.84 8.02 -21.54
C ARG A 13 -36.12 9.36 -21.42
N ARG A 14 -35.23 9.53 -20.42
CA ARG A 14 -34.45 10.77 -20.20
C ARG A 14 -32.97 10.44 -19.97
N PRO A 15 -32.24 9.98 -21.02
CA PRO A 15 -30.92 9.38 -20.87
C PRO A 15 -29.87 10.37 -20.33
N GLY A 16 -29.89 11.64 -20.73
CA GLY A 16 -28.91 12.63 -20.30
C GLY A 16 -28.91 12.87 -18.78
N ARG A 17 -30.09 12.92 -18.15
CA ARG A 17 -30.20 13.13 -16.72
C ARG A 17 -29.85 11.87 -15.93
N THR A 18 -30.30 10.73 -16.41
CA THR A 18 -29.94 9.44 -15.82
C THR A 18 -28.42 9.25 -15.88
N ALA A 19 -27.79 9.56 -17.01
CA ALA A 19 -26.35 9.54 -17.16
C ALA A 19 -25.64 10.50 -16.19
N ALA A 20 -26.14 11.71 -15.99
CA ALA A 20 -25.56 12.66 -15.03
C ALA A 20 -25.60 12.12 -13.59
N LEU A 21 -26.71 11.54 -13.16
CA LEU A 21 -26.83 10.94 -11.82
C LEU A 21 -25.94 9.69 -11.67
N VAL A 22 -25.86 8.84 -12.70
CA VAL A 22 -25.00 7.67 -12.71
C VAL A 22 -23.53 8.09 -12.69
N LEU A 23 -23.12 9.09 -13.47
CA LEU A 23 -21.74 9.60 -13.47
C LEU A 23 -21.38 10.23 -12.13
N LEU A 24 -22.28 10.97 -11.51
CA LEU A 24 -22.03 11.55 -10.20
C LEU A 24 -21.86 10.48 -9.12
N THR A 25 -22.72 9.46 -9.11
CA THR A 25 -22.59 8.32 -8.19
C THR A 25 -21.37 7.46 -8.50
N ALA A 26 -20.98 7.35 -9.77
CA ALA A 26 -19.73 6.67 -10.17
C ALA A 26 -18.49 7.44 -9.68
N PHE A 27 -18.48 8.76 -9.81
CA PHE A 27 -17.39 9.59 -9.29
C PHE A 27 -17.25 9.47 -7.76
N LEU A 28 -18.39 9.42 -7.05
CA LEU A 28 -18.40 9.14 -5.62
C LEU A 28 -17.78 7.79 -5.27
N ALA A 29 -18.26 6.74 -5.94
CA ALA A 29 -17.75 5.39 -5.72
C ALA A 29 -16.27 5.27 -6.05
N LEU A 30 -15.82 5.91 -7.14
CA LEU A 30 -14.41 5.96 -7.53
C LEU A 30 -13.56 6.62 -6.44
N SER A 31 -13.99 7.78 -5.93
CA SER A 31 -13.24 8.52 -4.90
C SER A 31 -13.14 7.73 -3.59
N VAL A 32 -14.21 7.08 -3.17
CA VAL A 32 -14.25 6.31 -1.92
C VAL A 32 -13.46 5.02 -2.04
N PHE A 33 -13.77 4.21 -3.04
CA PHE A 33 -13.10 2.92 -3.23
C PHE A 33 -11.61 3.13 -3.54
N GLY A 34 -11.29 3.99 -4.51
CA GLY A 34 -9.90 4.27 -4.89
C GLY A 34 -9.08 4.83 -3.73
N GLY A 35 -9.61 5.86 -3.03
CA GLY A 35 -8.95 6.44 -1.88
C GLY A 35 -8.78 5.45 -0.71
N SER A 36 -9.79 4.63 -0.43
CA SER A 36 -9.73 3.62 0.64
C SER A 36 -8.73 2.52 0.32
N VAL A 37 -8.66 2.05 -0.93
CA VAL A 37 -7.66 1.05 -1.37
C VAL A 37 -6.25 1.62 -1.23
N VAL A 38 -5.99 2.84 -1.71
CA VAL A 38 -4.67 3.47 -1.60
C VAL A 38 -4.24 3.63 -0.14
N VAL A 39 -5.11 4.17 0.71
CA VAL A 39 -4.82 4.34 2.15
C VAL A 39 -4.53 2.99 2.81
N ARG A 40 -5.34 1.97 2.53
CA ARG A 40 -5.16 0.64 3.12
C ARG A 40 -3.88 -0.05 2.61
N SER A 41 -3.56 0.13 1.33
CA SER A 41 -2.32 -0.42 0.73
C SER A 41 -1.06 0.19 1.36
N LEU A 42 -1.05 1.51 1.59
CA LEU A 42 0.06 2.18 2.27
C LEU A 42 0.20 1.70 3.72
N GLN A 43 -0.90 1.54 4.44
CA GLN A 43 -0.90 1.00 5.81
C GLN A 43 -0.38 -0.44 5.84
N SER A 44 -0.87 -1.30 4.94
CA SER A 44 -0.42 -2.69 4.86
C SER A 44 1.06 -2.80 4.48
N GLY A 45 1.56 -1.93 3.60
CA GLY A 45 2.97 -1.86 3.26
C GLY A 45 3.82 -1.48 4.47
N LEU A 46 3.40 -0.49 5.24
CA LEU A 46 4.11 -0.07 6.45
C LEU A 46 4.08 -1.16 7.54
N GLU A 47 2.92 -1.77 7.79
CA GLU A 47 2.77 -2.91 8.71
C GLU A 47 3.68 -4.09 8.31
N SER A 48 3.77 -4.38 6.99
CA SER A 48 4.66 -5.41 6.45
C SER A 48 6.13 -5.07 6.67
N LEU A 49 6.51 -3.82 6.45
CA LEU A 49 7.89 -3.36 6.68
C LEU A 49 8.28 -3.48 8.15
N GLU A 50 7.44 -3.01 9.08
CA GLU A 50 7.67 -3.10 10.52
C GLU A 50 7.78 -4.57 10.99
N ALA A 51 6.89 -5.45 10.51
CA ALA A 51 6.88 -6.86 10.87
C ALA A 51 8.12 -7.61 10.36
N ARG A 52 8.64 -7.24 9.18
CA ARG A 52 9.79 -7.92 8.57
C ARG A 52 11.13 -7.44 9.07
N LEU A 53 11.23 -6.21 9.56
CA LEU A 53 12.47 -5.76 10.19
C LEU A 53 12.80 -6.60 11.43
N GLY A 54 11.81 -7.06 12.17
CA GLY A 54 11.95 -8.03 13.27
C GLY A 54 12.96 -7.66 14.36
N ALA A 55 13.70 -6.56 14.14
CA ALA A 55 14.74 -6.04 15.03
C ALA A 55 14.22 -4.89 15.87
N ASP A 56 14.69 -4.78 17.10
CA ASP A 56 14.39 -3.66 17.99
C ASP A 56 15.32 -2.49 17.74
N ILE A 57 16.60 -2.79 17.47
CA ILE A 57 17.65 -1.79 17.23
C ILE A 57 18.46 -2.18 15.99
N ILE A 58 18.87 -1.17 15.24
CA ILE A 58 19.75 -1.31 14.07
C ILE A 58 21.01 -0.50 14.35
N VAL A 59 22.15 -1.17 14.29
CA VAL A 59 23.47 -0.56 14.46
C VAL A 59 24.12 -0.40 13.10
N MET A 60 24.59 0.80 12.80
CA MET A 60 25.20 1.15 11.51
C MET A 60 26.35 2.15 11.71
N PRO A 61 27.24 2.36 10.72
CA PRO A 61 28.28 3.39 10.81
C PRO A 61 27.73 4.79 11.15
N ALA A 62 28.42 5.53 12.01
CA ALA A 62 27.98 6.84 12.51
C ALA A 62 28.12 7.98 11.47
N THR A 63 27.81 7.74 10.21
CA THR A 63 27.79 8.73 9.15
C THR A 63 26.36 9.12 8.82
N ALA A 64 26.11 10.41 8.56
CA ALA A 64 24.78 10.86 8.14
C ALA A 64 24.34 10.18 6.83
N GLU A 65 25.28 9.90 5.94
CA GLU A 65 25.08 9.22 4.68
C GLU A 65 24.55 7.79 4.87
N SER A 66 25.02 7.06 5.90
CA SER A 66 24.58 5.68 6.18
C SER A 66 23.10 5.60 6.53
N LYS A 67 22.58 6.52 7.35
CA LYS A 67 21.15 6.55 7.73
C LYS A 67 20.23 6.82 6.54
N VAL A 68 20.59 7.81 5.71
CA VAL A 68 19.81 8.16 4.51
C VAL A 68 19.86 7.04 3.48
N SER A 69 21.06 6.47 3.24
CA SER A 69 21.25 5.36 2.31
C SER A 69 20.46 4.13 2.73
N PHE A 70 20.51 3.76 4.01
CA PHE A 70 19.77 2.63 4.54
C PHE A 70 18.24 2.82 4.43
N LYS A 71 17.73 3.99 4.81
CA LYS A 71 16.30 4.32 4.68
C LYS A 71 15.83 4.26 3.22
N ASN A 72 16.60 4.83 2.30
CA ASN A 72 16.27 4.83 0.88
C ASN A 72 16.35 3.41 0.28
N MET A 73 17.31 2.60 0.72
CA MET A 73 17.41 1.18 0.33
C MET A 73 16.15 0.41 0.73
N LEU A 74 15.70 0.54 1.96
CA LEU A 74 14.53 -0.17 2.46
C LEU A 74 13.23 0.29 1.81
N LEU A 75 13.07 1.60 1.59
CA LEU A 75 11.82 2.17 1.07
C LEU A 75 11.76 2.19 -0.46
N GLN A 76 12.88 2.56 -1.10
CA GLN A 76 12.92 2.86 -2.54
C GLN A 76 13.68 1.83 -3.36
N GLY A 77 14.31 0.82 -2.71
CA GLY A 77 15.18 -0.15 -3.40
C GLY A 77 16.41 0.49 -4.05
N THR A 78 16.82 1.66 -3.57
CA THR A 78 18.05 2.29 -4.05
C THR A 78 19.25 1.49 -3.58
N THR A 79 20.23 1.31 -4.45
CA THR A 79 21.46 0.62 -4.05
C THR A 79 22.32 1.50 -3.17
N GLY A 80 22.82 0.95 -2.08
CA GLY A 80 23.72 1.62 -1.14
C GLY A 80 24.82 0.67 -0.66
N ALA A 81 25.98 1.22 -0.33
CA ALA A 81 27.09 0.48 0.26
C ALA A 81 27.73 1.36 1.35
N PHE A 82 27.81 0.83 2.53
CA PHE A 82 28.52 1.40 3.67
C PHE A 82 29.01 0.25 4.55
N TYR A 83 30.17 0.41 5.14
CA TYR A 83 30.85 -0.68 5.81
C TYR A 83 31.40 -0.26 7.18
N MET A 84 31.48 -1.21 8.06
CA MET A 84 32.18 -1.15 9.35
C MET A 84 32.90 -2.47 9.59
N ASP A 85 33.86 -2.45 10.49
CA ASP A 85 34.64 -3.62 10.87
C ASP A 85 33.75 -4.67 11.57
N ALA A 86 33.96 -5.96 11.29
CA ALA A 86 33.17 -7.03 11.88
C ALA A 86 33.37 -7.16 13.41
N SER A 87 34.47 -6.65 13.96
CA SER A 87 34.68 -6.60 15.43
C SER A 87 33.61 -5.79 16.17
N VAL A 88 32.88 -4.92 15.46
CA VAL A 88 31.70 -4.23 16.02
C VAL A 88 30.64 -5.22 16.46
N LEU A 89 30.48 -6.35 15.78
CA LEU A 89 29.50 -7.38 16.13
C LEU A 89 29.74 -7.93 17.54
N ASP A 90 30.99 -8.21 17.89
CA ASP A 90 31.34 -8.74 19.21
C ASP A 90 31.12 -7.69 20.30
N GLN A 91 31.49 -6.43 20.01
CA GLN A 91 31.20 -5.32 20.95
C GLN A 91 29.69 -5.14 21.17
N VAL A 92 28.86 -5.31 20.12
CA VAL A 92 27.40 -5.24 20.25
C VAL A 92 26.86 -6.40 21.09
N ARG A 93 27.41 -7.61 20.94
CA ARG A 93 26.98 -8.79 21.71
C ARG A 93 27.32 -8.70 23.20
N GLU A 94 28.37 -7.97 23.55
CA GLU A 94 28.80 -7.77 24.95
C GLU A 94 27.89 -6.78 25.72
N VAL A 95 27.05 -6.01 25.02
CA VAL A 95 26.15 -5.04 25.68
C VAL A 95 25.00 -5.76 26.38
N GLU A 96 24.83 -5.46 27.67
CA GLU A 96 23.77 -6.02 28.51
C GLU A 96 22.37 -5.73 27.92
N GLY A 97 21.54 -6.76 27.83
CA GLY A 97 20.19 -6.66 27.26
C GLY A 97 20.12 -7.00 25.76
N VAL A 98 21.24 -7.30 25.09
CA VAL A 98 21.25 -7.84 23.72
C VAL A 98 21.00 -9.34 23.78
N ALA A 99 19.89 -9.81 23.19
CA ALA A 99 19.58 -11.24 23.09
C ALA A 99 20.21 -11.86 21.83
N ILE A 100 20.07 -11.22 20.69
CA ILE A 100 20.58 -11.67 19.39
C ILE A 100 21.14 -10.46 18.65
N ALA A 101 22.31 -10.64 18.03
CA ALA A 101 22.92 -9.68 17.14
C ALA A 101 23.25 -10.38 15.81
N ALA A 102 22.60 -9.96 14.74
CA ALA A 102 22.73 -10.54 13.40
C ALA A 102 23.38 -9.52 12.44
N PRO A 103 24.54 -9.83 11.86
CA PRO A 103 25.18 -8.95 10.90
C PRO A 103 24.54 -9.08 9.52
N GLN A 104 24.52 -7.97 8.78
CA GLN A 104 24.21 -7.97 7.35
C GLN A 104 25.23 -7.13 6.60
N THR A 105 25.57 -7.56 5.40
CA THR A 105 26.49 -6.85 4.51
C THR A 105 25.80 -6.47 3.21
N PHE A 106 25.98 -5.23 2.78
CA PHE A 106 25.31 -4.66 1.61
C PHE A 106 26.31 -4.43 0.49
N LEU A 107 25.98 -4.91 -0.72
CA LEU A 107 26.74 -4.70 -1.92
C LEU A 107 25.81 -4.19 -3.02
N ALA A 108 26.16 -3.06 -3.63
CA ALA A 108 25.41 -2.50 -4.74
C ALA A 108 25.88 -3.13 -6.06
N SER A 109 25.02 -3.85 -6.75
CA SER A 109 25.26 -4.26 -8.13
C SER A 109 24.82 -3.15 -9.09
N LEU A 110 25.65 -2.78 -10.03
CA LEU A 110 25.34 -1.81 -11.08
C LEU A 110 25.07 -2.53 -12.39
N LYS A 111 24.12 -2.04 -13.19
CA LYS A 111 23.92 -2.57 -14.54
C LYS A 111 25.11 -2.16 -15.41
N ALA A 112 26.05 -3.08 -15.60
CA ALA A 112 27.29 -2.93 -16.36
C ALA A 112 27.62 -4.29 -17.01
N ASP A 113 28.69 -4.36 -17.77
CA ASP A 113 29.12 -5.60 -18.47
C ASP A 113 29.32 -6.79 -17.51
N CYS A 114 29.64 -6.50 -16.22
CA CYS A 114 29.87 -7.52 -15.18
C CYS A 114 28.59 -7.99 -14.46
N CYS A 115 27.46 -7.31 -14.64
CA CYS A 115 26.25 -7.57 -13.88
C CYS A 115 25.01 -7.59 -14.78
N ALA A 116 24.16 -8.60 -14.64
CA ALA A 116 22.94 -8.73 -15.45
C ALA A 116 21.88 -7.66 -15.09
N VAL A 117 21.78 -7.30 -13.81
CA VAL A 117 20.77 -6.38 -13.28
C VAL A 117 21.34 -5.43 -12.23
N LYS A 118 20.70 -4.28 -12.08
CA LYS A 118 21.00 -3.35 -10.98
C LYS A 118 20.14 -3.74 -9.78
N VAL A 119 20.79 -4.34 -8.77
CA VAL A 119 20.12 -4.82 -7.55
C VAL A 119 20.95 -4.49 -6.31
N GLN A 120 20.30 -4.46 -5.17
CA GLN A 120 20.97 -4.50 -3.87
C GLN A 120 21.21 -5.96 -3.49
N VAL A 121 22.47 -6.34 -3.28
CA VAL A 121 22.81 -7.65 -2.73
C VAL A 121 22.95 -7.51 -1.22
N ILE A 122 22.33 -8.42 -0.48
CA ILE A 122 22.30 -8.45 0.98
C ILE A 122 22.81 -9.81 1.44
N GLY A 123 23.99 -9.81 2.07
CA GLY A 123 24.56 -10.99 2.72
C GLY A 123 24.03 -11.12 4.13
N ILE A 124 23.58 -12.31 4.47
CA ILE A 124 23.06 -12.66 5.80
C ILE A 124 23.86 -13.81 6.40
N ASP A 125 23.95 -13.85 7.72
CA ASP A 125 24.40 -15.03 8.45
C ASP A 125 23.21 -15.93 8.78
N PRO A 126 23.01 -17.07 8.11
CA PRO A 126 21.86 -17.94 8.33
C PRO A 126 21.72 -18.48 9.75
N ALA A 127 22.80 -18.45 10.55
CA ALA A 127 22.79 -18.95 11.91
C ALA A 127 22.19 -17.94 12.90
N THR A 128 22.37 -16.64 12.65
CA THR A 128 21.96 -15.58 13.57
C THR A 128 20.88 -14.67 13.00
N ASP A 129 20.65 -14.68 11.67
CA ASP A 129 19.66 -13.83 11.03
C ASP A 129 18.23 -14.23 11.42
N PHE A 130 17.52 -13.29 12.02
CA PHE A 130 16.13 -13.43 12.46
C PHE A 130 15.18 -12.48 11.69
N THR A 131 15.70 -11.75 10.71
CA THR A 131 14.95 -10.75 9.94
C THR A 131 14.55 -11.27 8.57
N VAL A 132 15.51 -11.70 7.77
CA VAL A 132 15.33 -12.15 6.38
C VAL A 132 15.17 -13.68 6.30
N LYS A 133 15.91 -14.42 7.13
CA LYS A 133 15.87 -15.88 7.13
C LYS A 133 14.45 -16.46 7.26
N PRO A 134 13.58 -16.01 8.21
CA PRO A 134 12.22 -16.52 8.30
C PRO A 134 11.38 -16.30 7.04
N TRP A 135 11.72 -15.26 6.28
CA TRP A 135 11.06 -14.96 5.01
C TRP A 135 11.57 -15.86 3.88
N ILE A 136 12.88 -16.14 3.84
CA ILE A 136 13.45 -17.11 2.92
C ILE A 136 12.88 -18.51 3.21
N ASP A 137 12.79 -18.90 4.48
CA ASP A 137 12.31 -20.22 4.93
C ASP A 137 10.86 -20.50 4.50
N GLN A 138 10.04 -19.46 4.26
CA GLN A 138 8.68 -19.62 3.73
C GLN A 138 8.67 -20.10 2.27
N SER A 139 9.66 -19.72 1.49
CA SER A 139 9.77 -20.05 0.05
C SER A 139 10.78 -21.15 -0.22
N TYR A 140 11.78 -21.31 0.64
CA TYR A 140 12.89 -22.25 0.49
C TYR A 140 13.33 -22.80 1.84
N SER A 141 13.06 -24.08 2.09
CA SER A 141 13.26 -24.72 3.41
C SER A 141 14.69 -25.24 3.65
N ARG A 142 15.59 -25.07 2.69
CA ARG A 142 17.02 -25.47 2.83
C ARG A 142 17.87 -24.25 3.14
N ALA A 143 19.06 -24.48 3.73
CA ALA A 143 20.04 -23.41 3.84
C ALA A 143 20.53 -22.99 2.45
N LEU A 144 20.83 -21.70 2.27
CA LEU A 144 21.46 -21.19 1.05
C LEU A 144 22.85 -21.81 0.93
N GLY A 145 23.06 -22.52 -0.17
CA GLY A 145 24.36 -23.13 -0.51
C GLY A 145 25.37 -22.08 -0.99
N ASP A 146 26.50 -22.59 -1.44
CA ASP A 146 27.54 -21.75 -2.05
C ASP A 146 27.03 -21.20 -3.38
N MET A 147 27.14 -19.88 -3.56
CA MET A 147 26.59 -19.10 -4.69
C MET A 147 25.08 -19.20 -4.89
N ASP A 148 24.31 -19.76 -3.95
CA ASP A 148 22.86 -19.72 -3.96
C ASP A 148 22.35 -18.35 -3.54
N VAL A 149 21.30 -17.87 -4.24
CA VAL A 149 20.66 -16.60 -3.93
C VAL A 149 19.14 -16.74 -3.89
N ALA A 150 18.53 -16.03 -2.95
CA ALA A 150 17.08 -15.77 -2.95
C ALA A 150 16.82 -14.37 -3.51
N VAL A 151 15.86 -14.22 -4.40
CA VAL A 151 15.57 -12.94 -5.06
C VAL A 151 14.21 -12.39 -4.64
N GLY A 152 14.11 -11.07 -4.49
CA GLY A 152 12.84 -10.40 -4.28
C GLY A 152 11.91 -10.53 -5.49
N CYS A 153 10.60 -10.37 -5.27
CA CYS A 153 9.57 -10.61 -6.30
C CYS A 153 9.72 -9.74 -7.55
N ASN A 154 10.31 -8.54 -7.43
CA ASN A 154 10.52 -7.59 -8.52
C ASN A 154 11.86 -7.77 -9.27
N VAL A 155 12.68 -8.72 -8.86
CA VAL A 155 13.90 -9.11 -9.63
C VAL A 155 13.49 -9.93 -10.84
N THR A 156 14.05 -9.63 -12.00
CA THR A 156 13.69 -10.24 -13.30
C THR A 156 14.13 -11.68 -13.48
N ALA A 157 14.93 -12.24 -12.54
CA ALA A 157 15.36 -13.64 -12.59
C ALA A 157 14.33 -14.56 -11.91
N ASP A 158 14.13 -15.75 -12.47
CA ASP A 158 13.23 -16.77 -11.92
C ASP A 158 14.00 -17.92 -11.26
N VAL A 159 13.31 -18.72 -10.45
CA VAL A 159 13.91 -19.87 -9.74
C VAL A 159 14.47 -20.89 -10.73
N GLY A 160 15.73 -21.27 -10.53
CA GLY A 160 16.46 -22.16 -11.41
C GLY A 160 17.31 -21.46 -12.47
N GLU A 161 17.22 -20.14 -12.59
CA GLU A 161 18.07 -19.34 -13.48
C GLU A 161 19.38 -18.93 -12.81
N ASP A 162 20.40 -18.66 -13.61
CA ASP A 162 21.66 -18.08 -13.16
C ASP A 162 21.62 -16.56 -13.27
N LEU A 163 21.95 -15.88 -12.19
CA LEU A 163 22.06 -14.44 -12.12
C LEU A 163 23.54 -14.05 -12.04
N ARG A 164 24.06 -13.35 -13.07
CA ARG A 164 25.44 -12.91 -13.10
C ARG A 164 25.62 -11.60 -12.33
N ILE A 165 26.45 -11.64 -11.27
CA ILE A 165 26.82 -10.51 -10.42
C ILE A 165 28.34 -10.47 -10.33
N TYR A 166 28.97 -9.36 -10.77
CA TYR A 166 30.45 -9.19 -10.82
C TYR A 166 31.19 -10.33 -11.52
N ASP A 167 30.64 -10.77 -12.66
CA ASP A 167 31.12 -11.91 -13.46
C ASP A 167 31.07 -13.28 -12.74
N LEU A 168 30.52 -13.35 -11.56
CA LEU A 168 30.20 -14.60 -10.86
C LEU A 168 28.76 -15.00 -11.14
N ASN A 169 28.56 -16.28 -11.46
CA ASN A 169 27.22 -16.83 -11.62
C ASN A 169 26.68 -17.24 -10.25
N THR A 170 25.57 -16.65 -9.86
CA THR A 170 24.81 -17.04 -8.68
C THR A 170 23.54 -17.76 -9.11
N HIS A 171 23.11 -18.75 -8.33
CA HIS A 171 21.99 -19.62 -8.65
C HIS A 171 20.75 -19.18 -7.91
N VAL A 172 19.66 -18.86 -8.61
CA VAL A 172 18.40 -18.42 -7.99
C VAL A 172 17.65 -19.65 -7.47
N VAL A 173 17.63 -19.82 -6.14
CA VAL A 173 16.96 -20.97 -5.48
C VAL A 173 15.58 -20.62 -4.94
N ALA A 174 15.28 -19.34 -4.74
CA ALA A 174 13.99 -18.89 -4.22
C ALA A 174 13.61 -17.53 -4.76
N LYS A 175 12.31 -17.33 -4.97
CA LYS A 175 11.69 -16.02 -5.22
C LYS A 175 10.80 -15.68 -4.03
N LEU A 176 11.06 -14.53 -3.41
CA LEU A 176 10.44 -14.17 -2.15
C LEU A 176 9.08 -13.48 -2.37
N ALA A 177 8.19 -13.59 -1.39
CA ALA A 177 6.88 -12.96 -1.44
C ALA A 177 7.01 -11.43 -1.43
N GLU A 178 6.05 -10.75 -2.04
CA GLU A 178 5.97 -9.28 -2.11
C GLU A 178 5.89 -8.63 -0.72
N THR A 179 6.66 -7.57 -0.53
CA THR A 179 6.67 -6.77 0.71
C THR A 179 6.09 -5.37 0.50
N GLY A 180 6.01 -4.92 -0.76
CA GLY A 180 5.67 -3.55 -1.13
C GLY A 180 6.74 -2.54 -0.72
N THR A 181 8.01 -2.96 -0.64
CA THR A 181 9.13 -2.13 -0.23
C THR A 181 10.31 -2.31 -1.19
N GLY A 182 11.37 -1.51 -1.01
CA GLY A 182 12.60 -1.64 -1.76
C GLY A 182 13.28 -3.02 -1.65
N LEU A 183 12.94 -3.79 -0.63
CA LEU A 183 13.43 -5.16 -0.44
C LEU A 183 12.98 -6.13 -1.54
N ASP A 184 11.91 -5.80 -2.25
CA ASP A 184 11.38 -6.59 -3.38
C ASP A 184 12.30 -6.57 -4.61
N THR A 185 13.26 -5.63 -4.65
CA THR A 185 14.29 -5.54 -5.69
C THR A 185 15.66 -6.03 -5.23
N ALA A 186 15.76 -6.62 -4.03
CA ALA A 186 17.02 -7.09 -3.45
C ALA A 186 17.30 -8.57 -3.77
N VAL A 187 18.57 -8.93 -3.68
CA VAL A 187 19.09 -10.31 -3.80
C VAL A 187 19.73 -10.68 -2.46
N TYR A 188 19.39 -11.81 -1.93
CA TYR A 188 19.86 -12.30 -0.63
C TYR A 188 20.77 -13.50 -0.81
N CYS A 189 21.91 -13.51 -0.13
CA CYS A 189 22.88 -14.60 -0.18
C CYS A 189 23.48 -14.87 1.22
N SER A 190 24.23 -15.98 1.34
CA SER A 190 25.02 -16.26 2.54
C SER A 190 26.20 -15.30 2.66
N MET A 191 26.73 -15.13 3.89
CA MET A 191 27.93 -14.31 4.12
C MET A 191 29.14 -14.82 3.31
N ASP A 192 29.26 -16.12 3.09
CA ASP A 192 30.37 -16.70 2.31
C ASP A 192 30.23 -16.31 0.83
N THR A 193 29.04 -16.38 0.25
CA THR A 193 28.79 -15.88 -1.10
C THR A 193 29.03 -14.37 -1.17
N MET A 194 28.61 -13.60 -0.16
CA MET A 194 28.85 -12.15 -0.11
C MET A 194 30.34 -11.81 -0.11
N LYS A 195 31.19 -12.52 0.64
CA LYS A 195 32.64 -12.30 0.65
C LYS A 195 33.25 -12.49 -0.75
N ARG A 196 32.81 -13.50 -1.49
CA ARG A 196 33.27 -13.71 -2.88
C ARG A 196 32.82 -12.60 -3.82
N LEU A 197 31.56 -12.15 -3.67
CA LEU A 197 31.03 -11.05 -4.48
C LEU A 197 31.76 -9.73 -4.18
N LEU A 198 32.09 -9.47 -2.91
CA LEU A 198 32.89 -8.30 -2.51
C LEU A 198 34.27 -8.32 -3.10
N ALA A 199 34.96 -9.46 -3.04
CA ALA A 199 36.30 -9.63 -3.65
C ALA A 199 36.25 -9.41 -5.18
N ALA A 200 35.26 -9.98 -5.87
CA ALA A 200 35.06 -9.76 -7.30
C ALA A 200 34.71 -8.30 -7.64
N ALA A 201 33.95 -7.61 -6.79
CA ALA A 201 33.62 -6.20 -6.95
C ALA A 201 34.87 -5.30 -6.78
N GLU A 202 35.75 -5.65 -5.86
CA GLU A 202 37.04 -4.95 -5.64
C GLU A 202 37.97 -5.10 -6.84
N GLU A 203 38.13 -6.32 -7.39
CA GLU A 203 38.91 -6.58 -8.62
C GLU A 203 38.42 -5.73 -9.82
N LYS A 204 37.13 -5.43 -9.88
CA LYS A 204 36.50 -4.57 -10.91
C LYS A 204 36.63 -3.07 -10.61
N GLY A 205 37.22 -2.68 -9.50
CA GLY A 205 37.36 -1.26 -9.10
C GLY A 205 36.05 -0.55 -8.77
N VAL A 206 34.98 -1.30 -8.56
CA VAL A 206 33.64 -0.73 -8.30
C VAL A 206 33.47 -0.31 -6.84
N SER A 207 34.31 -0.81 -5.95
CA SER A 207 34.23 -0.56 -4.50
C SER A 207 35.32 0.37 -4.00
N HIS A 208 35.28 1.64 -4.40
CA HIS A 208 36.27 2.68 -4.00
C HIS A 208 36.23 3.06 -2.51
N LYS A 209 35.33 2.51 -1.71
CA LYS A 209 35.17 2.84 -0.28
C LYS A 209 35.71 1.77 0.68
N ILE A 210 36.28 0.69 0.18
CA ILE A 210 36.81 -0.37 1.03
C ILE A 210 38.28 -0.08 1.32
N THR A 211 38.56 0.46 2.50
CA THR A 211 39.91 0.78 2.98
C THR A 211 40.49 -0.31 3.89
N SER A 212 39.80 -1.41 4.10
CA SER A 212 40.17 -2.52 4.98
C SER A 212 39.98 -3.85 4.29
N ASP A 213 40.57 -4.89 4.84
CA ASP A 213 40.48 -6.27 4.32
C ASP A 213 39.00 -6.66 4.10
N THR A 214 38.66 -7.01 2.86
CA THR A 214 37.27 -7.29 2.42
C THR A 214 36.65 -8.49 3.13
N SER A 215 37.47 -9.32 3.80
CA SER A 215 37.03 -10.52 4.49
C SER A 215 36.15 -10.26 5.74
N ASP A 216 36.32 -9.08 6.37
CA ASP A 216 35.77 -8.79 7.69
C ASP A 216 34.90 -7.51 7.72
N LEU A 217 34.17 -7.27 6.64
CA LEU A 217 33.28 -6.12 6.53
C LEU A 217 31.83 -6.48 6.73
N ILE A 218 31.14 -5.69 7.58
CA ILE A 218 29.69 -5.73 7.75
C ILE A 218 29.11 -4.34 7.52
N SER A 219 27.85 -4.27 7.15
CA SER A 219 27.16 -2.99 6.91
C SER A 219 26.27 -2.58 8.07
N THR A 220 25.52 -3.52 8.62
CA THR A 220 24.61 -3.29 9.74
C THR A 220 24.63 -4.48 10.70
N VAL A 221 24.26 -4.22 11.96
CA VAL A 221 23.92 -5.27 12.92
C VAL A 221 22.49 -5.05 13.39
N TYR A 222 21.66 -6.04 13.14
CA TYR A 222 20.28 -6.09 13.66
C TYR A 222 20.29 -6.69 15.06
N VAL A 223 19.68 -5.99 15.99
CA VAL A 223 19.68 -6.38 17.40
C VAL A 223 18.26 -6.65 17.87
N ARG A 224 18.06 -7.82 18.50
CA ARG A 224 16.89 -8.14 19.28
C ARG A 224 17.23 -7.97 20.76
N VAL A 225 16.42 -7.21 21.46
CA VAL A 225 16.57 -6.95 22.89
C VAL A 225 15.98 -8.11 23.68
N ALA A 226 16.62 -8.48 24.78
CA ALA A 226 16.16 -9.54 25.66
C ALA A 226 14.86 -9.15 26.38
N GLU A 227 13.99 -10.13 26.63
CA GLU A 227 12.76 -9.92 27.39
C GLU A 227 13.05 -9.31 28.76
N GLY A 228 12.29 -8.27 29.10
CA GLY A 228 12.44 -7.54 30.37
C GLY A 228 13.39 -6.34 30.32
N PHE A 229 14.12 -6.14 29.23
CA PHE A 229 14.97 -4.96 29.04
C PHE A 229 14.24 -3.86 28.24
N ASP A 230 14.50 -2.60 28.62
CA ASP A 230 13.97 -1.44 27.89
C ASP A 230 14.82 -1.16 26.65
N VAL A 231 14.18 -1.18 25.48
CA VAL A 231 14.84 -0.97 24.17
C VAL A 231 15.58 0.39 24.12
N GLY A 232 15.05 1.42 24.78
CA GLY A 232 15.67 2.74 24.83
C GLY A 232 16.97 2.74 25.64
N LYS A 233 17.01 2.02 26.77
CA LYS A 233 18.22 1.87 27.60
C LYS A 233 19.30 1.09 26.86
N VAL A 234 18.95 -0.02 26.21
CA VAL A 234 19.89 -0.82 25.42
C VAL A 234 20.42 -0.02 24.23
N ASN A 235 19.55 0.74 23.55
CA ASN A 235 19.98 1.63 22.46
C ASN A 235 20.98 2.70 22.94
N ASN A 236 20.75 3.30 24.11
CA ASN A 236 21.68 4.29 24.68
C ASN A 236 23.00 3.63 25.14
N ALA A 237 22.94 2.41 25.69
CA ALA A 237 24.12 1.64 26.05
C ALA A 237 24.97 1.31 24.82
N LEU A 238 24.37 0.86 23.73
CA LEU A 238 25.05 0.61 22.45
C LEU A 238 25.75 1.89 21.93
N ASN A 239 25.07 3.03 21.92
CA ASN A 239 25.66 4.30 21.50
C ASN A 239 26.78 4.81 22.43
N GLY A 240 26.79 4.38 23.68
CA GLY A 240 27.81 4.76 24.66
C GLY A 240 29.05 3.85 24.64
N HIS A 241 28.87 2.55 24.40
CA HIS A 241 29.92 1.55 24.48
C HIS A 241 30.60 1.25 23.13
N VAL A 242 29.84 1.25 22.04
CA VAL A 242 30.38 0.94 20.71
C VAL A 242 30.77 2.20 19.96
N ARG A 243 32.04 2.32 19.59
CA ARG A 243 32.56 3.56 18.93
C ARG A 243 32.36 3.51 17.43
N LYS A 244 32.24 4.69 16.83
CA LYS A 244 32.11 4.92 15.35
C LYS A 244 30.82 4.33 14.74
N VAL A 245 29.85 3.94 15.58
CA VAL A 245 28.55 3.45 15.14
C VAL A 245 27.42 4.33 15.69
N THR A 246 26.28 4.19 15.09
CA THR A 246 25.02 4.75 15.61
C THR A 246 24.00 3.61 15.73
N ALA A 247 23.53 3.38 16.94
CA ALA A 247 22.40 2.52 17.23
C ALA A 247 21.10 3.34 17.14
N VAL A 248 20.15 2.88 16.33
CA VAL A 248 18.85 3.51 16.15
C VAL A 248 17.77 2.48 16.39
N ARG A 249 16.75 2.85 17.16
CA ARG A 249 15.57 1.98 17.32
C ARG A 249 14.91 1.79 15.96
N ALA A 250 14.70 0.55 15.54
CA ALA A 250 14.14 0.24 14.21
C ALA A 250 12.81 0.99 13.97
N ARG A 251 11.92 0.98 14.95
CA ARG A 251 10.65 1.71 14.88
C ARG A 251 10.83 3.22 14.68
N SER A 252 11.86 3.84 15.28
CA SER A 252 12.08 5.27 15.15
C SER A 252 12.62 5.71 13.78
N MET A 253 13.21 4.80 13.02
CA MET A 253 13.65 5.11 11.64
C MET A 253 12.49 5.39 10.69
N PHE A 254 11.33 4.82 11.00
CA PHE A 254 10.13 4.93 10.17
C PHE A 254 9.06 5.83 10.79
N THR A 255 9.30 6.40 11.98
CA THR A 255 8.32 7.30 12.64
C THR A 255 7.98 8.48 11.74
N ASP A 256 8.97 9.11 11.12
CA ASP A 256 8.73 10.23 10.19
C ASP A 256 7.89 9.80 8.97
N VAL A 257 8.11 8.57 8.47
CA VAL A 257 7.35 8.00 7.34
C VAL A 257 5.95 7.63 7.82
N SER A 258 5.84 6.98 8.97
CA SER A 258 4.57 6.61 9.59
C SER A 258 3.72 7.84 9.90
N ASP A 259 4.31 8.88 10.48
CA ASP A 259 3.64 10.14 10.78
C ASP A 259 3.21 10.87 9.50
N SER A 260 4.07 10.87 8.49
CA SER A 260 3.74 11.44 7.17
C SER A 260 2.61 10.67 6.50
N LEU A 261 2.64 9.34 6.51
CA LEU A 261 1.58 8.47 5.97
C LEU A 261 0.27 8.62 6.74
N THR A 262 0.35 8.75 8.07
CA THR A 262 -0.82 9.02 8.92
C THR A 262 -1.41 10.40 8.59
N GLY A 263 -0.58 11.41 8.41
CA GLY A 263 -0.99 12.74 7.94
C GLY A 263 -1.66 12.71 6.57
N ILE A 264 -1.05 12.02 5.61
CA ILE A 264 -1.61 11.82 4.27
C ILE A 264 -2.95 11.08 4.34
N SER A 265 -3.00 9.96 5.08
CA SER A 265 -4.21 9.17 5.28
C SER A 265 -5.35 10.02 5.87
N ARG A 266 -5.07 10.84 6.89
CA ARG A 266 -6.04 11.74 7.49
C ARG A 266 -6.53 12.80 6.50
N THR A 267 -5.61 13.39 5.74
CA THR A 267 -5.95 14.39 4.71
C THR A 267 -6.80 13.78 3.61
N VAL A 268 -6.44 12.60 3.10
CA VAL A 268 -7.22 11.87 2.09
C VAL A 268 -8.61 11.52 2.64
N THR A 269 -8.72 11.04 3.87
CA THR A 269 -10.00 10.72 4.51
C THR A 269 -10.89 11.95 4.65
N LEU A 270 -10.33 13.09 5.07
CA LEU A 270 -11.07 14.36 5.15
C LEU A 270 -11.53 14.83 3.77
N LEU A 271 -10.69 14.72 2.76
CA LEU A 271 -11.01 15.08 1.38
C LEU A 271 -12.11 14.19 0.80
N ILE A 272 -12.04 12.87 1.04
CA ILE A 272 -13.11 11.93 0.70
C ILE A 272 -14.43 12.35 1.39
N GLY A 273 -14.39 12.67 2.68
CA GLY A 273 -15.55 13.14 3.43
C GLY A 273 -16.15 14.43 2.87
N ALA A 274 -15.32 15.40 2.49
CA ALA A 274 -15.76 16.65 1.85
C ALA A 274 -16.40 16.40 0.47
N VAL A 275 -15.77 15.57 -0.36
CA VAL A 275 -16.34 15.14 -1.66
C VAL A 275 -17.67 14.44 -1.47
N TRP A 276 -17.82 13.63 -0.45
CA TRP A 276 -19.05 12.96 -0.07
C TRP A 276 -20.17 13.93 0.30
N ALA A 277 -19.86 14.89 1.18
CA ALA A 277 -20.82 15.91 1.58
C ALA A 277 -21.30 16.72 0.38
N LEU A 278 -20.37 17.16 -0.48
CA LEU A 278 -20.69 17.92 -1.68
C LEU A 278 -21.56 17.10 -2.66
N ALA A 279 -21.18 15.86 -2.91
CA ALA A 279 -21.93 15.00 -3.82
C ALA A 279 -23.32 14.62 -3.26
N PHE A 280 -23.47 14.45 -1.94
CA PHE A 280 -24.77 14.27 -1.31
C PHE A 280 -25.68 15.48 -1.56
N ILE A 281 -25.14 16.70 -1.41
CA ILE A 281 -25.88 17.94 -1.71
C ILE A 281 -26.29 17.99 -3.19
N ILE A 282 -25.38 17.66 -4.12
CA ILE A 282 -25.69 17.66 -5.55
C ILE A 282 -26.74 16.60 -5.89
N LEU A 283 -26.66 15.41 -5.29
CA LEU A 283 -27.68 14.37 -5.45
C LEU A 283 -29.05 14.82 -4.92
N LEU A 284 -29.09 15.46 -3.74
CA LEU A 284 -30.32 16.04 -3.20
C LEU A 284 -30.96 17.03 -4.17
N ILE A 285 -30.15 17.94 -4.72
CA ILE A 285 -30.62 18.93 -5.70
C ILE A 285 -31.10 18.22 -6.98
N GLY A 286 -30.33 17.27 -7.50
CA GLY A 286 -30.66 16.50 -8.70
C GLY A 286 -31.99 15.74 -8.56
N TYR A 287 -32.17 15.04 -7.43
CA TYR A 287 -33.45 14.36 -7.15
C TYR A 287 -34.61 15.33 -6.89
N ALA A 288 -34.38 16.47 -6.22
CA ALA A 288 -35.38 17.50 -6.05
C ALA A 288 -35.84 18.09 -7.39
N MET A 289 -34.93 18.38 -8.30
CA MET A 289 -35.25 18.83 -9.67
C MET A 289 -36.05 17.78 -10.43
N MET A 290 -35.63 16.51 -10.31
CA MET A 290 -36.31 15.38 -10.94
C MET A 290 -37.78 15.28 -10.50
N VAL A 291 -38.01 15.42 -9.21
CA VAL A 291 -39.35 15.40 -8.61
C VAL A 291 -40.17 16.58 -9.08
N ASN A 292 -39.58 17.77 -9.09
CA ASN A 292 -40.25 18.99 -9.49
C ASN A 292 -40.75 18.96 -10.95
N GLU A 293 -39.90 18.47 -11.88
CA GLU A 293 -40.28 18.28 -13.28
C GLU A 293 -41.40 17.26 -13.50
N ARG A 294 -41.52 16.27 -12.61
CA ARG A 294 -42.54 15.20 -12.73
C ARG A 294 -43.77 15.42 -11.84
N ARG A 295 -43.87 16.58 -11.21
CA ARG A 295 -45.04 16.91 -10.33
C ARG A 295 -46.38 16.66 -11.01
N ARG A 296 -46.48 17.05 -12.28
CA ARG A 296 -47.73 16.88 -13.06
C ARG A 296 -48.02 15.40 -13.35
N GLU A 297 -47.01 14.60 -13.70
CA GLU A 297 -47.15 13.15 -13.88
C GLU A 297 -47.57 12.45 -12.60
N PHE A 298 -46.98 12.84 -11.46
CA PHE A 298 -47.36 12.31 -10.15
C PHE A 298 -48.76 12.72 -9.69
N ALA A 299 -49.19 13.95 -10.02
CA ALA A 299 -50.55 14.39 -9.74
C ALA A 299 -51.57 13.55 -10.51
N VAL A 300 -51.36 13.30 -11.79
CA VAL A 300 -52.22 12.43 -12.62
C VAL A 300 -52.25 10.99 -12.10
N LEU A 301 -51.13 10.42 -11.71
CA LEU A 301 -51.08 9.08 -11.11
C LEU A 301 -51.86 9.01 -9.80
N ARG A 302 -51.85 10.06 -8.99
CA ARG A 302 -52.65 10.14 -7.77
C ARG A 302 -54.13 10.22 -8.07
N LEU A 303 -54.56 10.94 -9.07
CA LEU A 303 -55.94 10.95 -9.51
C LEU A 303 -56.42 9.59 -10.01
N LEU A 304 -55.51 8.81 -10.60
CA LEU A 304 -55.77 7.42 -11.03
C LEU A 304 -55.67 6.40 -9.87
N GLY A 305 -55.56 6.87 -8.62
CA GLY A 305 -55.61 6.01 -7.42
C GLY A 305 -54.22 5.51 -6.92
N ALA A 306 -53.12 6.02 -7.42
CA ALA A 306 -51.80 5.65 -6.91
C ALA A 306 -51.60 6.18 -5.47
N SER A 307 -51.20 5.30 -4.56
CA SER A 307 -50.93 5.65 -3.17
C SER A 307 -49.61 6.45 -3.04
N ARG A 308 -49.50 7.29 -2.00
CA ARG A 308 -48.26 8.06 -1.68
C ARG A 308 -47.07 7.11 -1.52
N GLY A 309 -47.28 5.96 -0.86
CA GLY A 309 -46.22 4.94 -0.68
C GLY A 309 -45.81 4.26 -1.99
N GLY A 310 -46.72 4.06 -2.95
CA GLY A 310 -46.42 3.54 -4.27
C GLY A 310 -45.48 4.43 -5.10
N LEU A 311 -45.76 5.74 -5.07
CA LEU A 311 -44.91 6.74 -5.73
C LEU A 311 -43.53 6.87 -5.07
N ALA A 312 -43.45 6.83 -3.74
CA ALA A 312 -42.19 6.85 -3.01
C ALA A 312 -41.34 5.61 -3.33
N ARG A 313 -41.96 4.41 -3.36
CA ARG A 313 -41.24 3.17 -3.77
C ARG A 313 -40.73 3.23 -5.20
N LEU A 314 -41.46 3.81 -6.12
CA LEU A 314 -41.01 4.00 -7.51
C LEU A 314 -39.77 4.89 -7.57
N MET A 315 -39.76 6.00 -6.83
CA MET A 315 -38.60 6.90 -6.77
C MET A 315 -37.39 6.25 -6.11
N LEU A 316 -37.61 5.52 -5.03
CA LEU A 316 -36.55 4.76 -4.36
C LEU A 316 -35.95 3.69 -5.29
N ALA A 317 -36.78 3.00 -6.08
CA ALA A 317 -36.29 2.02 -7.05
C ALA A 317 -35.48 2.66 -8.19
N GLU A 318 -35.94 3.82 -8.70
CA GLU A 318 -35.17 4.58 -9.73
C GLU A 318 -33.83 5.04 -9.17
N SER A 319 -33.79 5.59 -7.95
CA SER A 319 -32.53 6.03 -7.32
C SER A 319 -31.59 4.85 -7.01
N ALA A 320 -32.13 3.73 -6.52
CA ALA A 320 -31.34 2.53 -6.26
C ALA A 320 -30.68 1.97 -7.52
N LEU A 321 -31.42 1.96 -8.66
CA LEU A 321 -30.87 1.52 -9.94
C LEU A 321 -29.75 2.46 -10.43
N CYS A 322 -29.93 3.78 -10.32
CA CYS A 322 -28.89 4.75 -10.69
C CYS A 322 -27.66 4.62 -9.78
N SER A 323 -27.87 4.49 -8.47
CA SER A 323 -26.78 4.36 -7.50
C SER A 323 -26.05 3.03 -7.62
N LEU A 324 -26.74 1.94 -7.93
CA LEU A 324 -26.14 0.65 -8.19
C LEU A 324 -25.28 0.67 -9.46
N ALA A 325 -25.83 1.19 -10.56
CA ALA A 325 -25.11 1.32 -11.82
C ALA A 325 -23.88 2.23 -11.66
N GLY A 326 -24.03 3.38 -11.02
CA GLY A 326 -22.95 4.30 -10.73
C GLY A 326 -21.92 3.71 -9.77
N GLY A 327 -22.38 3.06 -8.69
CA GLY A 327 -21.51 2.39 -7.74
C GLY A 327 -20.61 1.32 -8.39
N LEU A 328 -21.19 0.45 -9.20
CA LEU A 328 -20.45 -0.59 -9.93
C LEU A 328 -19.49 0.01 -10.96
N LEU A 329 -19.93 0.99 -11.73
CA LEU A 329 -19.06 1.69 -12.69
C LEU A 329 -17.90 2.40 -12.00
N GLY A 330 -18.17 3.09 -10.89
CA GLY A 330 -17.14 3.81 -10.14
C GLY A 330 -16.11 2.88 -9.53
N VAL A 331 -16.53 1.77 -8.93
CA VAL A 331 -15.62 0.72 -8.41
C VAL A 331 -14.80 0.11 -9.56
N GLY A 332 -15.43 -0.22 -10.70
CA GLY A 332 -14.73 -0.78 -11.86
C GLY A 332 -13.67 0.17 -12.42
N VAL A 333 -14.00 1.44 -12.61
CA VAL A 333 -13.04 2.46 -13.08
C VAL A 333 -11.93 2.69 -12.06
N ALA A 334 -12.26 2.75 -10.76
CA ALA A 334 -11.26 2.89 -9.71
C ALA A 334 -10.28 1.71 -9.70
N ALA A 335 -10.77 0.48 -9.85
CA ALA A 335 -9.93 -0.71 -9.95
C ALA A 335 -8.98 -0.62 -11.16
N LEU A 336 -9.50 -0.25 -12.34
CA LEU A 336 -8.70 -0.07 -13.55
C LEU A 336 -7.62 1.01 -13.43
N VAL A 337 -7.82 2.01 -12.56
CA VAL A 337 -6.84 3.08 -12.31
C VAL A 337 -5.87 2.67 -11.21
N VAL A 338 -6.36 2.24 -10.05
CA VAL A 338 -5.53 2.05 -8.85
C VAL A 338 -4.56 0.89 -9.00
N PHE A 339 -4.99 -0.25 -9.55
CA PHE A 339 -4.12 -1.43 -9.63
C PHE A 339 -2.92 -1.26 -10.59
N PRO A 340 -3.05 -0.72 -11.81
CA PRO A 340 -1.89 -0.46 -12.65
C PRO A 340 -0.95 0.63 -12.10
N PHE A 341 -1.48 1.57 -11.30
CA PHE A 341 -0.67 2.61 -10.67
C PHE A 341 0.06 2.15 -9.40
N ALA A 342 -0.25 0.96 -8.86
CA ALA A 342 0.41 0.41 -7.68
C ALA A 342 1.94 0.38 -7.83
N THR A 343 2.45 -0.21 -8.90
CA THR A 343 3.89 -0.30 -9.20
C THR A 343 4.54 1.07 -9.39
N LEU A 344 3.79 2.04 -9.88
CA LEU A 344 4.30 3.41 -10.08
C LEU A 344 4.42 4.16 -8.74
N ILE A 345 3.48 3.94 -7.81
CA ILE A 345 3.54 4.49 -6.45
C ILE A 345 4.77 3.92 -5.72
N GLU A 346 4.98 2.61 -5.78
CA GLU A 346 6.11 1.92 -5.17
C GLU A 346 7.45 2.43 -5.73
N THR A 347 7.63 2.37 -7.06
CA THR A 347 8.92 2.63 -7.71
C THR A 347 9.27 4.12 -7.82
N ARG A 348 8.27 5.01 -7.98
CA ARG A 348 8.50 6.45 -8.19
C ARG A 348 8.41 7.28 -6.93
N LEU A 349 7.49 6.94 -6.03
CA LEU A 349 7.31 7.67 -4.77
C LEU A 349 8.12 7.06 -3.62
N GLY A 350 8.60 5.82 -3.77
CA GLY A 350 9.34 5.12 -2.72
C GLY A 350 8.51 4.97 -1.44
N LEU A 351 7.21 4.81 -1.59
CA LEU A 351 6.30 4.57 -0.47
C LEU A 351 6.03 3.07 -0.36
N PRO A 352 6.01 2.51 0.84
CA PRO A 352 5.65 1.11 1.03
C PRO A 352 4.18 0.91 0.61
N TYR A 353 3.97 0.19 -0.48
CA TYR A 353 2.66 -0.04 -1.06
C TYR A 353 2.43 -1.54 -1.25
N LEU A 354 1.60 -2.13 -0.41
CA LEU A 354 1.25 -3.54 -0.50
C LEU A 354 -0.25 -3.69 -0.77
N THR A 355 -0.61 -4.35 -1.86
CA THR A 355 -2.01 -4.56 -2.20
C THR A 355 -2.70 -5.42 -1.13
N PRO A 356 -3.84 -4.97 -0.57
CA PRO A 356 -4.56 -5.75 0.42
C PRO A 356 -5.06 -7.09 -0.16
N PRO A 357 -5.28 -8.11 0.68
CA PRO A 357 -5.79 -9.39 0.22
C PRO A 357 -7.18 -9.23 -0.43
N ALA A 358 -7.48 -10.08 -1.42
CA ALA A 358 -8.69 -10.01 -2.23
C ALA A 358 -9.99 -9.89 -1.40
N GLY A 359 -10.05 -10.53 -0.23
CA GLY A 359 -11.20 -10.42 0.67
C GLY A 359 -11.44 -9.00 1.18
N VAL A 360 -10.38 -8.25 1.50
CA VAL A 360 -10.47 -6.85 1.93
C VAL A 360 -10.90 -5.96 0.77
N ILE A 361 -10.35 -6.18 -0.43
CA ILE A 361 -10.73 -5.44 -1.64
C ILE A 361 -12.22 -5.64 -1.95
N LEU A 362 -12.71 -6.87 -1.89
CA LEU A 362 -14.13 -7.19 -2.09
C LEU A 362 -15.02 -6.56 -1.01
N ALA A 363 -14.58 -6.55 0.24
CA ALA A 363 -15.31 -5.90 1.33
C ALA A 363 -15.39 -4.39 1.13
N LEU A 364 -14.30 -3.74 0.71
CA LEU A 364 -14.28 -2.31 0.37
C LEU A 364 -15.19 -2.00 -0.83
N ALA A 365 -15.16 -2.83 -1.87
CA ALA A 365 -16.03 -2.68 -3.04
C ALA A 365 -17.51 -2.81 -2.66
N ALA A 366 -17.86 -3.86 -1.93
CA ALA A 366 -19.24 -4.08 -1.45
C ALA A 366 -19.70 -2.95 -0.52
N GLY A 367 -18.84 -2.51 0.42
CA GLY A 367 -19.10 -1.39 1.30
C GLY A 367 -19.33 -0.09 0.54
N THR A 368 -18.54 0.19 -0.50
CA THR A 368 -18.69 1.38 -1.35
C THR A 368 -20.00 1.36 -2.12
N VAL A 369 -20.37 0.24 -2.73
CA VAL A 369 -21.65 0.08 -3.45
C VAL A 369 -22.82 0.23 -2.48
N LEU A 370 -22.75 -0.36 -1.29
CA LEU A 370 -23.77 -0.23 -0.27
C LEU A 370 -23.95 1.23 0.18
N MET A 371 -22.83 1.92 0.37
CA MET A 371 -22.81 3.34 0.74
C MET A 371 -23.44 4.23 -0.34
N THR A 372 -23.11 4.00 -1.63
CA THR A 372 -23.72 4.76 -2.73
C THR A 372 -25.22 4.50 -2.82
N LEU A 373 -25.66 3.26 -2.58
CA LEU A 373 -27.09 2.90 -2.50
C LEU A 373 -27.79 3.64 -1.36
N LEU A 374 -27.19 3.68 -0.17
CA LEU A 374 -27.75 4.38 0.99
C LEU A 374 -27.88 5.87 0.74
N ILE A 375 -26.87 6.51 0.15
CA ILE A 375 -26.91 7.95 -0.18
C ILE A 375 -28.00 8.25 -1.20
N GLY A 376 -28.07 7.46 -2.28
CA GLY A 376 -29.11 7.61 -3.29
C GLY A 376 -30.51 7.42 -2.72
N ALA A 377 -30.69 6.42 -1.85
CA ALA A 377 -31.95 6.17 -1.17
C ALA A 377 -32.33 7.32 -0.23
N LEU A 378 -31.41 7.84 0.59
CA LEU A 378 -31.64 8.97 1.47
C LEU A 378 -32.00 10.25 0.71
N ALA A 379 -31.26 10.56 -0.35
CA ALA A 379 -31.49 11.74 -1.17
C ALA A 379 -32.86 11.67 -1.87
N SER A 380 -33.25 10.50 -2.39
CA SER A 380 -34.56 10.32 -3.02
C SER A 380 -35.70 10.28 -2.00
N ALA A 381 -35.50 9.66 -0.84
CA ALA A 381 -36.48 9.63 0.24
C ALA A 381 -36.82 11.03 0.74
N TRP A 382 -35.79 11.87 0.94
CA TRP A 382 -35.99 13.27 1.32
C TRP A 382 -36.82 14.02 0.28
N SER A 383 -36.48 13.85 -1.00
CA SER A 383 -37.22 14.49 -2.09
C SER A 383 -38.68 14.01 -2.20
N ALA A 384 -38.92 12.69 -2.01
CA ALA A 384 -40.24 12.08 -1.99
C ALA A 384 -41.08 12.58 -0.79
N TRP A 385 -40.44 12.69 0.41
CA TRP A 385 -41.11 13.20 1.61
C TRP A 385 -41.56 14.66 1.43
N ARG A 386 -40.73 15.52 0.86
CA ARG A 386 -41.05 16.91 0.56
C ARG A 386 -42.24 17.01 -0.40
N LEU A 387 -42.29 16.15 -1.43
CA LEU A 387 -43.41 16.10 -2.37
C LEU A 387 -44.72 15.62 -1.72
N SER A 388 -44.65 14.68 -0.78
CA SER A 388 -45.86 14.16 -0.10
C SER A 388 -46.60 15.20 0.72
N ARG A 389 -45.92 16.29 1.13
CA ARG A 389 -46.49 17.40 1.88
C ARG A 389 -47.12 18.49 1.01
N THR A 390 -46.90 18.49 -0.31
CA THR A 390 -47.55 19.43 -1.24
C THR A 390 -48.92 18.90 -1.66
N ASP A 391 -49.96 19.75 -1.54
CA ASP A 391 -51.34 19.39 -1.91
C ASP A 391 -51.47 19.26 -3.44
N ALA A 392 -52.02 18.14 -3.89
CA ALA A 392 -52.23 17.88 -5.33
C ALA A 392 -53.15 18.88 -6.02
N GLY A 393 -54.08 19.52 -5.26
CA GLY A 393 -55.02 20.51 -5.77
C GLY A 393 -54.38 21.86 -6.14
N ILE A 394 -53.32 22.25 -5.44
CA ILE A 394 -52.61 23.52 -5.70
C ILE A 394 -51.72 23.39 -6.94
N THR A 395 -51.10 22.21 -7.14
CA THR A 395 -50.18 21.97 -8.28
C THR A 395 -50.87 21.94 -9.65
N LEU A 396 -52.14 21.65 -9.69
CA LEU A 396 -52.94 21.68 -10.95
C LEU A 396 -53.45 23.10 -11.27
N ARG A 397 -53.58 23.98 -10.25
CA ARG A 397 -54.06 25.37 -10.42
C ARG A 397 -52.93 26.34 -10.83
N GLU A 398 -51.71 26.09 -10.44
CA GLU A 398 -50.52 26.92 -10.81
C GLU A 398 -49.97 26.60 -12.19
N GLY A 399 -50.47 25.60 -12.90
CA GLY A 399 -50.02 25.19 -14.23
C GLY A 399 -51.07 25.36 -15.34
N ALA A 400 -52.20 26.06 -15.05
CA ALA A 400 -53.15 26.58 -15.99
C ALA A 400 -52.96 28.10 -16.10
#